data_16468fb2f4361c3c5574a09051faf7a2
#
_entry.id   16468fb2f4361c3c5574a09051faf7a2
#
_cell.length_a   1.000
_cell.length_b   1.000
_cell.length_c   1.000
_cell.angle_alpha   90.00
_cell.angle_beta   90.00
_cell.angle_gamma   90.00
#
_symmetry.space_group_name_H-M   'P 1'
#
loop_
_entity.id
_entity.type
_entity.pdbx_description
1 polymer ?
#
loop_
_entity_poly.entity_id
_entity_poly.type
_entity_poly.pdbx_seq_one_letter_code
_entity_poly.pdbx_strand_id
1 'polypeptide(L)'
;MQSILGVTVPFFALVLCGYLAARRHVLPESAIPGLNTFVLYFALPCLLFRFGASTPILDLLNPSVLLVYLASALLIVFFTVSFSLNKRVLLKDEAFGALVAAFPNTGFMGVPLLVPLLVALLGAQAAGPVISSMLADLFITSSLCLAVAQLHGAAGQGAWASARRALRGAVSNPLPWSIALGAVFSVAGFSLPGPLKLIVSMLADAATPVALFTIGAVLFRAGQHSDPAKGRTPVRDYLPVALVKLLLHPLLVLTLGLAVRTLGAPLSSFQLMVLTLAAALPSASNVSLLAERYGADNGRIARIIMTSTVLSFGTFSLAAWFFGVQPG
;
A
#
# COMPACT_ATOMS: atom_id res chain seq x y z
N MET A 1 -24.03 6.52 4.64
CA MET A 1 -23.02 7.61 4.54
C MET A 1 -22.50 8.03 5.93
N GLN A 2 -23.35 8.38 6.90
CA GLN A 2 -22.88 8.79 8.24
C GLN A 2 -22.00 7.72 8.91
N SER A 3 -22.39 6.47 8.86
CA SER A 3 -21.63 5.35 9.43
C SER A 3 -20.23 5.19 8.82
N ILE A 4 -20.10 5.33 7.48
CA ILE A 4 -18.82 5.25 6.79
C ILE A 4 -17.92 6.43 7.14
N LEU A 5 -18.49 7.64 7.18
CA LEU A 5 -17.77 8.84 7.62
C LEU A 5 -17.30 8.70 9.07
N GLY A 6 -18.12 8.10 9.95
CA GLY A 6 -17.74 7.82 11.33
C GLY A 6 -16.48 6.98 11.46
N VAL A 7 -16.21 6.09 10.49
CA VAL A 7 -14.99 5.27 10.45
C VAL A 7 -13.87 5.98 9.69
N THR A 8 -14.14 6.53 8.51
CA THR A 8 -13.09 7.09 7.66
C THR A 8 -12.52 8.42 8.17
N VAL A 9 -13.37 9.29 8.76
CA VAL A 9 -12.94 10.60 9.30
C VAL A 9 -11.83 10.48 10.33
N PRO A 10 -11.89 9.62 11.37
CA PRO A 10 -10.80 9.49 12.33
C PRO A 10 -9.45 9.14 11.69
N PHE A 11 -9.44 8.27 10.68
CA PHE A 11 -8.20 7.87 10.00
C PHE A 11 -7.60 9.03 9.21
N PHE A 12 -8.40 9.73 8.42
CA PHE A 12 -7.93 10.89 7.67
C PHE A 12 -7.62 12.09 8.58
N ALA A 13 -8.30 12.23 9.71
CA ALA A 13 -7.96 13.21 10.74
C ALA A 13 -6.56 12.96 11.32
N LEU A 14 -6.19 11.71 11.59
CA LEU A 14 -4.84 11.35 12.04
C LEU A 14 -3.78 11.70 10.98
N VAL A 15 -4.05 11.45 9.70
CA VAL A 15 -3.18 11.88 8.59
C VAL A 15 -3.05 13.41 8.58
N LEU A 16 -4.17 14.14 8.72
CA LEU A 16 -4.17 15.60 8.79
C LEU A 16 -3.40 16.11 10.02
N CYS A 17 -3.56 15.48 11.18
CA CYS A 17 -2.82 15.83 12.40
C CYS A 17 -1.30 15.68 12.18
N GLY A 18 -0.84 14.58 11.57
CA GLY A 18 0.57 14.38 11.25
C GLY A 18 1.10 15.43 10.27
N TYR A 19 0.32 15.75 9.23
CA TYR A 19 0.64 16.81 8.27
C TYR A 19 0.77 18.19 8.96
N LEU A 20 -0.18 18.54 9.81
CA LEU A 20 -0.18 19.81 10.53
C LEU A 20 0.93 19.90 11.58
N ALA A 21 1.24 18.80 12.28
CA ALA A 21 2.34 18.74 13.24
C ALA A 21 3.69 19.01 12.57
N ALA A 22 3.95 18.40 11.39
CA ALA A 22 5.13 18.64 10.60
C ALA A 22 5.14 20.08 10.04
N ARG A 23 4.01 20.56 9.49
CA ARG A 23 3.87 21.92 8.96
C ARG A 23 4.09 23.01 9.99
N ARG A 24 3.68 22.77 11.24
CA ARG A 24 3.84 23.70 12.35
C ARG A 24 5.16 23.53 13.11
N HIS A 25 6.05 22.66 12.61
CA HIS A 25 7.33 22.33 13.25
C HIS A 25 7.21 21.80 14.69
N VAL A 26 6.01 21.37 15.12
CA VAL A 26 5.81 20.61 16.36
C VAL A 26 6.52 19.26 16.27
N LEU A 27 6.47 18.63 15.09
CA LEU A 27 7.27 17.48 14.73
C LEU A 27 8.42 17.95 13.83
N PRO A 28 9.68 17.91 14.30
CA PRO A 28 10.82 18.27 13.45
C PRO A 28 10.98 17.27 12.30
N GLU A 29 11.41 17.75 11.13
CA GLU A 29 11.57 16.90 9.94
C GLU A 29 12.53 15.72 10.16
N SER A 30 13.54 15.90 11.00
CA SER A 30 14.49 14.85 11.39
C SER A 30 13.86 13.69 12.17
N ALA A 31 12.71 13.89 12.82
CA ALA A 31 11.99 12.86 13.56
C ALA A 31 11.13 11.96 12.65
N ILE A 32 10.76 12.42 11.45
CA ILE A 32 9.89 11.69 10.54
C ILE A 32 10.46 10.32 10.14
N PRO A 33 11.76 10.19 9.76
CA PRO A 33 12.36 8.88 9.51
C PRO A 33 12.33 7.94 10.72
N GLY A 34 12.47 8.47 11.93
CA GLY A 34 12.38 7.69 13.17
C GLY A 34 11.00 7.10 13.38
N LEU A 35 9.93 7.90 13.18
CA LEU A 35 8.54 7.41 13.24
C LEU A 35 8.29 6.33 12.18
N ASN A 36 8.77 6.53 10.96
CA ASN A 36 8.63 5.55 9.89
C ASN A 36 9.35 4.24 10.23
N THR A 37 10.54 4.33 10.83
CA THR A 37 11.31 3.17 11.32
C THR A 37 10.57 2.43 12.44
N PHE A 38 10.00 3.16 13.40
CA PHE A 38 9.19 2.56 14.47
C PHE A 38 8.00 1.78 13.90
N VAL A 39 7.26 2.38 12.96
CA VAL A 39 6.11 1.73 12.33
C VAL A 39 6.56 0.47 11.57
N LEU A 40 7.61 0.57 10.74
CA LEU A 40 8.04 -0.50 9.85
C LEU A 40 8.67 -1.70 10.58
N TYR A 41 9.45 -1.44 11.64
CA TYR A 41 10.26 -2.48 12.30
C TYR A 41 9.70 -2.96 13.64
N PHE A 42 8.75 -2.25 14.22
CA PHE A 42 8.18 -2.61 15.52
C PHE A 42 6.66 -2.77 15.46
N ALA A 43 5.93 -1.73 15.11
CA ALA A 43 4.48 -1.72 15.23
C ALA A 43 3.78 -2.63 14.19
N LEU A 44 4.09 -2.45 12.89
CA LEU A 44 3.51 -3.28 11.82
C LEU A 44 3.92 -4.75 11.91
N PRO A 45 5.18 -5.12 12.20
CA PRO A 45 5.53 -6.52 12.43
C PRO A 45 4.69 -7.20 13.53
N CYS A 46 4.46 -6.52 14.65
CA CYS A 46 3.61 -7.05 15.72
C CYS A 46 2.15 -7.20 15.28
N LEU A 47 1.62 -6.21 14.55
CA LEU A 47 0.27 -6.27 14.00
C LEU A 47 0.11 -7.41 12.99
N LEU A 48 1.05 -7.57 12.08
CA LEU A 48 1.04 -8.61 11.06
C LEU A 48 1.27 -10.01 11.64
N PHE A 49 2.12 -10.13 12.66
CA PHE A 49 2.25 -11.37 13.41
C PHE A 49 0.91 -11.78 14.05
N ARG A 50 0.21 -10.83 14.69
CA ARG A 50 -1.10 -11.07 15.28
C ARG A 50 -2.12 -11.56 14.25
N PHE A 51 -2.15 -10.96 13.06
CA PHE A 51 -3.02 -11.41 11.96
C PHE A 51 -2.60 -12.77 11.41
N GLY A 52 -1.30 -13.02 11.19
CA GLY A 52 -0.81 -14.33 10.77
C GLY A 52 -1.14 -15.44 11.77
N ALA A 53 -1.08 -15.14 13.08
CA ALA A 53 -1.43 -16.07 14.13
C ALA A 53 -2.94 -16.35 14.28
N SER A 54 -3.80 -15.46 13.76
CA SER A 54 -5.26 -15.57 13.85
C SER A 54 -5.95 -15.95 12.54
N THR A 55 -5.23 -15.97 11.40
CA THR A 55 -5.78 -16.22 10.06
C THR A 55 -5.23 -17.54 9.50
N PRO A 56 -6.08 -18.44 8.99
CA PRO A 56 -5.63 -19.67 8.34
C PRO A 56 -4.71 -19.37 7.14
N ILE A 57 -3.62 -20.11 6.99
CA ILE A 57 -2.60 -19.88 5.95
C ILE A 57 -3.19 -19.96 4.53
N LEU A 58 -4.19 -20.81 4.32
CA LEU A 58 -4.88 -20.93 3.02
C LEU A 58 -5.68 -19.70 2.66
N ASP A 59 -6.18 -18.95 3.65
CA ASP A 59 -6.87 -17.68 3.42
C ASP A 59 -5.87 -16.56 3.12
N LEU A 60 -4.64 -16.65 3.64
CA LEU A 60 -3.57 -15.70 3.36
C LEU A 60 -3.00 -15.83 1.94
N LEU A 61 -3.02 -17.02 1.36
CA LEU A 61 -2.41 -17.33 0.06
C LEU A 61 -3.43 -17.88 -0.94
N ASN A 62 -4.64 -17.33 -0.99
CA ASN A 62 -5.67 -17.75 -1.93
C ASN A 62 -5.23 -17.47 -3.39
N PRO A 63 -5.07 -18.51 -4.24
CA PRO A 63 -4.57 -18.33 -5.61
C PRO A 63 -5.47 -17.45 -6.48
N SER A 64 -6.80 -17.53 -6.30
CA SER A 64 -7.75 -16.72 -7.07
C SER A 64 -7.64 -15.24 -6.72
N VAL A 65 -7.45 -14.91 -5.43
CA VAL A 65 -7.20 -13.55 -4.94
C VAL A 65 -5.90 -13.01 -5.54
N LEU A 66 -4.82 -13.79 -5.46
CA LEU A 66 -3.51 -13.41 -6.00
C LEU A 66 -3.56 -13.21 -7.51
N LEU A 67 -4.20 -14.12 -8.26
CA LEU A 67 -4.33 -14.04 -9.71
C LEU A 67 -5.03 -12.75 -10.14
N VAL A 68 -6.22 -12.48 -9.58
CA VAL A 68 -7.01 -11.29 -9.93
C VAL A 68 -6.24 -10.02 -9.59
N TYR A 69 -5.64 -9.98 -8.41
CA TYR A 69 -4.89 -8.80 -7.98
C TYR A 69 -3.65 -8.54 -8.85
N LEU A 70 -2.82 -9.55 -9.07
CA LEU A 70 -1.62 -9.43 -9.88
C LEU A 70 -1.94 -9.09 -11.34
N ALA A 71 -2.95 -9.74 -11.94
CA ALA A 71 -3.38 -9.41 -13.29
C ALA A 71 -3.80 -7.94 -13.39
N SER A 72 -4.57 -7.44 -12.40
CA SER A 72 -4.96 -6.03 -12.34
C SER A 72 -3.77 -5.10 -12.19
N ALA A 73 -2.84 -5.41 -11.28
CA ALA A 73 -1.63 -4.60 -11.06
C ALA A 73 -0.74 -4.56 -12.31
N LEU A 74 -0.54 -5.71 -12.97
CA LEU A 74 0.24 -5.79 -14.21
C LEU A 74 -0.39 -4.99 -15.35
N LEU A 75 -1.72 -5.03 -15.48
CA LEU A 75 -2.44 -4.20 -16.46
C LEU A 75 -2.27 -2.70 -16.15
N ILE A 76 -2.37 -2.29 -14.88
CA ILE A 76 -2.11 -0.90 -14.49
C ILE A 76 -0.68 -0.48 -14.83
N VAL A 77 0.32 -1.33 -14.54
CA VAL A 77 1.72 -1.06 -14.89
C VAL A 77 1.85 -0.91 -16.41
N PHE A 78 1.31 -1.85 -17.17
CA PHE A 78 1.35 -1.81 -18.63
C PHE A 78 0.70 -0.54 -19.20
N PHE A 79 -0.52 -0.22 -18.78
CA PHE A 79 -1.23 0.99 -19.21
C PHE A 79 -0.46 2.27 -18.83
N THR A 80 -0.01 2.37 -17.58
CA THR A 80 0.68 3.57 -17.11
C THR A 80 1.98 3.79 -17.90
N VAL A 81 2.80 2.75 -18.10
CA VAL A 81 4.02 2.85 -18.89
C VAL A 81 3.70 3.18 -20.36
N SER A 82 2.71 2.50 -20.97
CA SER A 82 2.36 2.69 -22.39
C SER A 82 1.81 4.07 -22.69
N PHE A 83 0.96 4.63 -21.82
CA PHE A 83 0.37 5.97 -22.01
C PHE A 83 1.32 7.10 -21.64
N SER A 84 2.29 6.85 -20.77
CA SER A 84 3.24 7.85 -20.30
C SER A 84 4.53 7.88 -21.11
N LEU A 85 4.79 6.90 -22.00
CA LEU A 85 5.94 6.88 -22.92
C LEU A 85 5.88 8.06 -23.91
N ASN A 86 5.84 9.26 -23.37
CA ASN A 86 5.98 10.49 -24.12
C ASN A 86 7.48 10.87 -24.07
N LYS A 87 8.03 11.37 -25.18
CA LYS A 87 9.46 11.74 -25.35
C LYS A 87 10.04 12.69 -24.26
N ARG A 88 9.22 13.09 -23.28
CA ARG A 88 9.56 14.06 -22.22
C ARG A 88 9.91 13.42 -20.86
N VAL A 89 9.53 12.17 -20.62
CA VAL A 89 9.73 11.52 -19.31
C VAL A 89 10.65 10.30 -19.51
N LEU A 90 11.62 10.16 -18.62
CA LEU A 90 12.53 9.03 -18.66
C LEU A 90 11.79 7.75 -18.30
N LEU A 91 12.12 6.62 -18.95
CA LEU A 91 11.52 5.32 -18.65
C LEU A 91 11.59 4.96 -17.15
N LYS A 92 12.65 5.40 -16.48
CA LYS A 92 12.80 5.25 -15.03
C LYS A 92 11.66 5.94 -14.26
N ASP A 93 11.38 7.21 -14.60
CA ASP A 93 10.34 8.00 -13.93
C ASP A 93 8.95 7.47 -14.25
N GLU A 94 8.75 6.89 -15.44
CA GLU A 94 7.51 6.22 -15.83
C GLU A 94 7.32 4.89 -15.10
N ALA A 95 8.38 4.10 -14.89
CA ALA A 95 8.32 2.89 -14.10
C ALA A 95 7.95 3.18 -12.64
N PHE A 96 8.46 4.28 -12.07
CA PHE A 96 8.03 4.74 -10.74
C PHE A 96 6.61 5.31 -10.75
N GLY A 97 6.20 5.98 -11.82
CA GLY A 97 4.81 6.39 -12.07
C GLY A 97 3.87 5.18 -12.09
N ALA A 98 4.25 4.11 -12.79
CA ALA A 98 3.51 2.86 -12.82
C ALA A 98 3.47 2.15 -11.46
N LEU A 99 4.58 2.19 -10.71
CA LEU A 99 4.64 1.64 -9.37
C LEU A 99 3.64 2.34 -8.44
N VAL A 100 3.60 3.67 -8.39
CA VAL A 100 2.62 4.39 -7.56
C VAL A 100 1.17 4.23 -8.04
N ALA A 101 0.96 3.96 -9.33
CA ALA A 101 -0.37 3.67 -9.88
C ALA A 101 -0.87 2.27 -9.51
N ALA A 102 0.00 1.28 -9.43
CA ALA A 102 -0.34 -0.11 -9.17
C ALA A 102 -0.22 -0.50 -7.69
N PHE A 103 0.55 0.21 -6.90
CA PHE A 103 0.88 -0.15 -5.51
C PHE A 103 0.05 0.66 -4.50
N PRO A 104 -1.06 0.11 -3.97
CA PRO A 104 -1.83 0.73 -2.89
C PRO A 104 -1.03 0.77 -1.58
N ASN A 105 -1.40 1.69 -0.72
CA ASN A 105 -0.82 1.80 0.62
C ASN A 105 -1.39 0.75 1.58
N THR A 106 -1.31 -0.53 1.18
CA THR A 106 -1.85 -1.65 1.96
C THR A 106 -1.12 -1.84 3.29
N GLY A 107 0.20 -1.64 3.33
CA GLY A 107 0.99 -1.80 4.54
C GLY A 107 0.69 -0.74 5.61
N PHE A 108 0.78 0.54 5.26
CA PHE A 108 0.63 1.64 6.22
C PHE A 108 -0.81 2.12 6.40
N MET A 109 -1.71 1.83 5.46
CA MET A 109 -3.11 2.25 5.52
C MET A 109 -4.08 1.07 5.40
N GLY A 110 -3.83 0.11 4.52
CA GLY A 110 -4.71 -1.04 4.32
C GLY A 110 -4.78 -1.94 5.55
N VAL A 111 -3.64 -2.42 6.03
CA VAL A 111 -3.60 -3.27 7.24
C VAL A 111 -4.15 -2.52 8.46
N PRO A 112 -3.75 -1.28 8.76
CA PRO A 112 -4.29 -0.56 9.90
C PRO A 112 -5.75 -0.10 9.75
N LEU A 113 -6.22 0.21 8.54
CA LEU A 113 -7.57 0.74 8.30
C LEU A 113 -8.56 -0.35 7.91
N LEU A 114 -8.27 -1.08 6.80
CA LEU A 114 -9.21 -2.04 6.25
C LEU A 114 -9.39 -3.25 7.15
N VAL A 115 -8.29 -3.77 7.71
CA VAL A 115 -8.39 -5.02 8.47
C VAL A 115 -9.20 -4.83 9.75
N PRO A 116 -8.95 -3.85 10.63
CA PRO A 116 -9.79 -3.62 11.79
C PRO A 116 -11.25 -3.33 11.43
N LEU A 117 -11.46 -2.48 10.40
CA LEU A 117 -12.80 -2.15 9.91
C LEU A 117 -13.56 -3.39 9.45
N LEU A 118 -12.94 -4.20 8.60
CA LEU A 118 -13.58 -5.37 8.02
C LEU A 118 -13.61 -6.56 8.97
N VAL A 119 -12.62 -6.71 9.86
CA VAL A 119 -12.62 -7.75 10.91
C VAL A 119 -13.73 -7.50 11.93
N ALA A 120 -13.96 -6.24 12.32
CA ALA A 120 -15.05 -5.89 13.21
C ALA A 120 -16.44 -6.21 12.60
N LEU A 121 -16.57 -6.07 11.28
CA LEU A 121 -17.84 -6.28 10.56
C LEU A 121 -18.05 -7.72 10.09
N LEU A 122 -16.98 -8.42 9.73
CA LEU A 122 -17.04 -9.60 8.87
C LEU A 122 -16.12 -10.75 9.35
N GLY A 123 -15.44 -10.54 10.48
CA GLY A 123 -14.57 -11.55 11.10
C GLY A 123 -13.13 -11.58 10.54
N ALA A 124 -12.32 -12.43 11.16
CA ALA A 124 -10.87 -12.51 10.90
C ALA A 124 -10.49 -12.83 9.44
N GLN A 125 -11.41 -13.43 8.67
CA GLN A 125 -11.21 -13.76 7.24
C GLN A 125 -10.95 -12.53 6.35
N ALA A 126 -11.30 -11.32 6.82
CA ALA A 126 -11.07 -10.08 6.09
C ALA A 126 -9.57 -9.74 5.93
N ALA A 127 -8.71 -10.23 6.80
CA ALA A 127 -7.27 -9.97 6.74
C ALA A 127 -6.60 -10.63 5.51
N GLY A 128 -7.05 -11.83 5.13
CA GLY A 128 -6.44 -12.61 4.07
C GLY A 128 -6.22 -11.86 2.76
N PRO A 129 -7.26 -11.33 2.09
CA PRO A 129 -7.12 -10.64 0.81
C PRO A 129 -6.26 -9.38 0.89
N VAL A 130 -6.31 -8.61 2.00
CA VAL A 130 -5.46 -7.41 2.19
C VAL A 130 -3.99 -7.81 2.31
N ILE A 131 -3.69 -8.83 3.09
CA ILE A 131 -2.33 -9.34 3.28
C ILE A 131 -1.79 -9.94 1.97
N SER A 132 -2.61 -10.73 1.27
CA SER A 132 -2.26 -11.30 -0.04
C SER A 132 -1.89 -10.22 -1.05
N SER A 133 -2.69 -9.14 -1.15
CA SER A 133 -2.40 -8.02 -2.05
C SER A 133 -1.11 -7.29 -1.64
N MET A 134 -0.89 -7.07 -0.35
CA MET A 134 0.34 -6.46 0.17
C MET A 134 1.59 -7.29 -0.17
N LEU A 135 1.53 -8.62 -0.02
CA LEU A 135 2.63 -9.51 -0.36
C LEU A 135 2.89 -9.51 -1.88
N ALA A 136 1.83 -9.55 -2.70
CA ALA A 136 1.95 -9.46 -4.16
C ALA A 136 2.65 -8.17 -4.60
N ASP A 137 2.29 -7.03 -4.01
CA ASP A 137 2.91 -5.75 -4.30
C ASP A 137 4.37 -5.70 -3.86
N LEU A 138 4.65 -6.20 -2.66
CA LEU A 138 5.99 -6.17 -2.10
C LEU A 138 6.98 -7.03 -2.88
N PHE A 139 6.56 -8.24 -3.30
CA PHE A 139 7.45 -9.19 -3.98
C PHE A 139 7.43 -9.06 -5.50
N ILE A 140 6.28 -8.82 -6.11
CA ILE A 140 6.10 -8.91 -7.56
C ILE A 140 6.01 -7.53 -8.18
N THR A 141 5.01 -6.72 -7.80
CA THR A 141 4.77 -5.41 -8.43
C THR A 141 5.97 -4.48 -8.28
N SER A 142 6.53 -4.37 -7.07
CA SER A 142 7.69 -3.52 -6.83
C SER A 142 8.94 -4.04 -7.54
N SER A 143 9.18 -5.35 -7.54
CA SER A 143 10.34 -5.95 -8.22
C SER A 143 10.29 -5.75 -9.72
N LEU A 144 9.11 -5.92 -10.34
CA LEU A 144 8.91 -5.68 -11.77
C LEU A 144 9.16 -4.21 -12.13
N CYS A 145 8.54 -3.27 -11.43
CA CYS A 145 8.70 -1.85 -11.72
C CYS A 145 10.14 -1.37 -11.50
N LEU A 146 10.83 -1.86 -10.46
CA LEU A 146 12.23 -1.55 -10.25
C LEU A 146 13.14 -2.17 -11.31
N ALA A 147 12.82 -3.37 -11.83
CA ALA A 147 13.52 -3.95 -12.96
C ALA A 147 13.35 -3.09 -14.23
N VAL A 148 12.11 -2.68 -14.54
CA VAL A 148 11.81 -1.79 -15.68
C VAL A 148 12.51 -0.43 -15.54
N ALA A 149 12.51 0.16 -14.35
CA ALA A 149 13.19 1.43 -14.07
C ALA A 149 14.70 1.40 -14.38
N GLN A 150 15.32 0.22 -14.30
CA GLN A 150 16.76 0.05 -14.50
C GLN A 150 17.14 -0.48 -15.90
N LEU A 151 16.17 -0.73 -16.78
CA LEU A 151 16.47 -1.22 -18.15
C LEU A 151 17.34 -0.26 -18.95
N HIS A 152 17.24 1.05 -18.74
CA HIS A 152 17.97 2.11 -19.47
C HIS A 152 19.03 2.82 -18.62
N GLY A 153 19.24 2.43 -17.39
CA GLY A 153 19.94 3.25 -16.38
C GLY A 153 21.23 2.71 -15.80
N ALA A 154 21.95 1.80 -16.45
CA ALA A 154 23.34 1.54 -16.07
C ALA A 154 24.07 0.72 -17.12
N ALA A 155 25.14 1.25 -17.62
CA ALA A 155 26.16 0.48 -18.30
C ALA A 155 26.50 -0.80 -17.48
N GLY A 156 26.04 -1.95 -17.93
CA GLY A 156 26.53 -3.26 -17.49
C GLY A 156 25.73 -4.06 -16.45
N GLN A 157 24.69 -3.54 -15.84
CA GLN A 157 23.89 -4.35 -14.90
C GLN A 157 22.51 -4.67 -15.50
N GLY A 158 22.34 -5.87 -16.05
CA GLY A 158 21.11 -6.31 -16.72
C GLY A 158 19.86 -6.30 -15.82
N ALA A 159 18.67 -6.34 -16.44
CA ALA A 159 17.36 -6.38 -15.76
C ALA A 159 17.28 -7.47 -14.68
N TRP A 160 17.96 -8.60 -14.86
CA TRP A 160 18.04 -9.69 -13.89
C TRP A 160 18.74 -9.29 -12.58
N ALA A 161 19.86 -8.57 -12.65
CA ALA A 161 20.55 -8.10 -11.46
C ALA A 161 19.69 -7.10 -10.66
N SER A 162 18.92 -6.30 -11.36
CA SER A 162 17.98 -5.33 -10.76
C SER A 162 16.78 -6.02 -10.12
N ALA A 163 16.18 -6.98 -10.78
CA ALA A 163 15.10 -7.81 -10.23
C ALA A 163 15.58 -8.57 -8.98
N ARG A 164 16.78 -9.20 -9.03
CA ARG A 164 17.38 -9.89 -7.89
C ARG A 164 17.63 -8.94 -6.71
N ARG A 165 18.07 -7.70 -6.97
CA ARG A 165 18.29 -6.70 -5.91
C ARG A 165 16.97 -6.27 -5.28
N ALA A 166 15.93 -6.05 -6.09
CA ALA A 166 14.58 -5.72 -5.62
C ALA A 166 14.00 -6.86 -4.77
N LEU A 167 14.12 -8.10 -5.25
CA LEU A 167 13.68 -9.30 -4.52
C LEU A 167 14.44 -9.46 -3.20
N ARG A 168 15.77 -9.25 -3.20
CA ARG A 168 16.55 -9.25 -1.96
C ARG A 168 16.07 -8.17 -0.99
N GLY A 169 15.73 -6.98 -1.48
CA GLY A 169 15.12 -5.91 -0.67
C GLY A 169 13.78 -6.34 -0.07
N ALA A 170 12.92 -6.99 -0.84
CA ALA A 170 11.64 -7.50 -0.37
C ALA A 170 11.80 -8.59 0.70
N VAL A 171 12.73 -9.55 0.49
CA VAL A 171 13.05 -10.60 1.47
C VAL A 171 13.69 -10.02 2.74
N SER A 172 14.43 -8.91 2.65
CA SER A 172 14.99 -8.23 3.82
C SER A 172 13.96 -7.40 4.59
N ASN A 173 12.73 -7.27 4.10
CA ASN A 173 11.66 -6.56 4.77
C ASN A 173 11.12 -7.42 5.93
N PRO A 174 10.94 -6.89 7.16
CA PRO A 174 10.45 -7.67 8.29
C PRO A 174 8.98 -8.08 8.16
N LEU A 175 8.17 -7.37 7.36
CA LEU A 175 6.72 -7.57 7.30
C LEU A 175 6.31 -8.98 6.83
N PRO A 176 6.84 -9.55 5.72
CA PRO A 176 6.52 -10.92 5.31
C PRO A 176 6.90 -11.97 6.34
N TRP A 177 8.05 -11.79 6.99
CA TRP A 177 8.53 -12.72 8.02
C TRP A 177 7.66 -12.70 9.27
N SER A 178 7.12 -11.54 9.64
CA SER A 178 6.20 -11.40 10.76
C SER A 178 4.90 -12.16 10.51
N ILE A 179 4.34 -12.08 9.29
CA ILE A 179 3.17 -12.85 8.90
C ILE A 179 3.48 -14.35 8.91
N ALA A 180 4.61 -14.74 8.29
CA ALA A 180 5.03 -16.14 8.23
C ALA A 180 5.22 -16.73 9.63
N LEU A 181 5.87 -16.00 10.54
CA LEU A 181 6.04 -16.41 11.93
C LEU A 181 4.67 -16.57 12.62
N GLY A 182 3.76 -15.61 12.44
CA GLY A 182 2.40 -15.72 12.96
C GLY A 182 1.68 -16.96 12.43
N ALA A 183 1.76 -17.23 11.12
CA ALA A 183 1.17 -18.40 10.51
C ALA A 183 1.75 -19.72 11.05
N VAL A 184 3.06 -19.77 11.31
CA VAL A 184 3.70 -20.93 11.97
C VAL A 184 3.12 -21.14 13.37
N PHE A 185 2.94 -20.07 14.15
CA PHE A 185 2.31 -20.16 15.47
C PHE A 185 0.87 -20.69 15.38
N SER A 186 0.10 -20.21 14.39
CA SER A 186 -1.27 -20.66 14.13
C SER A 186 -1.33 -22.17 13.83
N VAL A 187 -0.50 -22.64 12.88
CA VAL A 187 -0.47 -24.06 12.46
C VAL A 187 0.04 -24.97 13.57
N ALA A 188 1.04 -24.52 14.33
CA ALA A 188 1.61 -25.29 15.43
C ALA A 188 0.78 -25.25 16.73
N GLY A 189 -0.29 -24.45 16.77
CA GLY A 189 -1.09 -24.26 17.99
C GLY A 189 -0.32 -23.56 19.12
N PHE A 190 0.74 -22.81 18.78
CA PHE A 190 1.54 -22.10 19.78
C PHE A 190 0.87 -20.80 20.20
N SER A 191 1.04 -20.46 21.48
CA SER A 191 0.66 -19.17 22.05
C SER A 191 1.84 -18.48 22.70
N LEU A 192 1.91 -17.16 22.57
CA LEU A 192 2.94 -16.38 23.27
C LEU A 192 2.68 -16.40 24.78
N PRO A 193 3.74 -16.50 25.61
CA PRO A 193 3.64 -16.27 27.05
C PRO A 193 3.01 -14.92 27.37
N GLY A 194 2.23 -14.81 28.45
CA GLY A 194 1.44 -13.64 28.80
C GLY A 194 2.16 -12.29 28.65
N PRO A 195 3.37 -12.10 29.24
CA PRO A 195 4.10 -10.83 29.07
C PRO A 195 4.48 -10.49 27.63
N LEU A 196 4.93 -11.48 26.84
CA LEU A 196 5.27 -11.27 25.43
C LEU A 196 4.03 -10.97 24.59
N LYS A 197 2.92 -11.66 24.85
CA LYS A 197 1.64 -11.38 24.20
C LYS A 197 1.19 -9.94 24.45
N LEU A 198 1.37 -9.43 25.69
CA LEU A 198 1.03 -8.06 26.03
C LEU A 198 1.89 -7.05 25.27
N ILE A 199 3.22 -7.25 25.22
CA ILE A 199 4.14 -6.40 24.48
C ILE A 199 3.75 -6.34 22.98
N VAL A 200 3.54 -7.51 22.37
CA VAL A 200 3.13 -7.61 20.97
C VAL A 200 1.79 -6.89 20.73
N SER A 201 0.82 -7.04 21.64
CA SER A 201 -0.47 -6.36 21.54
C SER A 201 -0.32 -4.85 21.64
N MET A 202 0.43 -4.33 22.59
CA MET A 202 0.66 -2.87 22.75
C MET A 202 1.29 -2.26 21.51
N LEU A 203 2.31 -2.91 20.93
CA LEU A 203 2.95 -2.45 19.70
C LEU A 203 2.02 -2.55 18.49
N ALA A 204 1.25 -3.64 18.39
CA ALA A 204 0.28 -3.83 17.33
C ALA A 204 -0.83 -2.76 17.37
N ASP A 205 -1.32 -2.41 18.55
CA ASP A 205 -2.37 -1.41 18.73
C ASP A 205 -1.87 0.02 18.43
N ALA A 206 -0.57 0.27 18.63
CA ALA A 206 0.06 1.53 18.23
C ALA A 206 0.26 1.65 16.70
N ALA A 207 0.21 0.55 15.94
CA ALA A 207 0.51 0.55 14.52
C ALA A 207 -0.38 1.50 13.72
N THR A 208 -1.70 1.41 13.91
CA THR A 208 -2.69 2.22 13.17
C THR A 208 -2.49 3.73 13.41
N PRO A 209 -2.58 4.25 14.64
CA PRO A 209 -2.49 5.69 14.86
C PRO A 209 -1.12 6.25 14.47
N VAL A 210 -0.04 5.55 14.78
CA VAL A 210 1.32 6.04 14.45
C VAL A 210 1.58 5.98 12.95
N ALA A 211 1.14 4.94 12.24
CA ALA A 211 1.30 4.85 10.79
C ALA A 211 0.56 5.98 10.06
N LEU A 212 -0.71 6.22 10.40
CA LEU A 212 -1.52 7.28 9.78
C LEU A 212 -0.96 8.68 10.06
N PHE A 213 -0.56 8.94 11.30
CA PHE A 213 0.11 10.19 11.66
C PHE A 213 1.43 10.34 10.87
N THR A 214 2.23 9.29 10.78
CA THR A 214 3.50 9.29 10.02
C THR A 214 3.27 9.58 8.54
N ILE A 215 2.22 8.99 7.91
CA ILE A 215 1.86 9.29 6.52
C ILE A 215 1.66 10.80 6.35
N GLY A 216 0.90 11.45 7.22
CA GLY A 216 0.68 12.90 7.15
C GLY A 216 1.98 13.70 7.20
N ALA A 217 2.88 13.37 8.11
CA ALA A 217 4.17 14.01 8.24
C ALA A 217 5.07 13.78 7.01
N VAL A 218 5.08 12.55 6.47
CA VAL A 218 5.80 12.22 5.22
C VAL A 218 5.24 12.99 4.03
N LEU A 219 3.93 13.15 3.91
CA LEU A 219 3.30 13.94 2.84
C LEU A 219 3.72 15.42 2.89
N PHE A 220 3.79 16.02 4.10
CA PHE A 220 4.31 17.38 4.25
C PHE A 220 5.77 17.48 3.78
N ARG A 221 6.64 16.61 4.30
CA ARG A 221 8.07 16.56 3.94
C ARG A 221 8.27 16.37 2.44
N ALA A 222 7.56 15.43 1.82
CA ALA A 222 7.65 15.17 0.38
C ALA A 222 7.23 16.39 -0.47
N GLY A 223 6.26 17.19 0.01
CA GLY A 223 5.87 18.45 -0.63
C GLY A 223 6.95 19.54 -0.59
N GLN A 224 7.83 19.53 0.43
CA GLN A 224 8.91 20.51 0.59
C GLN A 224 10.15 20.18 -0.26
N HIS A 225 10.44 18.90 -0.47
CA HIS A 225 11.65 18.45 -1.19
C HIS A 225 11.46 18.37 -2.72
N SER A 226 10.58 19.21 -3.29
CA SER A 226 10.54 19.40 -4.74
C SER A 226 11.80 20.17 -5.18
N ASP A 227 12.57 19.59 -6.10
CA ASP A 227 13.80 20.19 -6.63
C ASP A 227 13.48 21.59 -7.23
N PRO A 228 14.03 22.68 -6.64
CA PRO A 228 13.76 24.04 -7.14
C PRO A 228 14.20 24.23 -8.58
N ALA A 229 15.20 23.48 -9.06
CA ALA A 229 15.73 23.57 -10.41
C ALA A 229 14.77 22.97 -11.47
N LYS A 230 13.88 22.05 -11.07
CA LYS A 230 12.90 21.42 -11.98
C LYS A 230 11.57 22.17 -12.06
N GLY A 231 11.38 23.24 -11.28
CA GLY A 231 10.13 23.98 -11.24
C GLY A 231 8.96 23.20 -10.62
N ARG A 232 7.75 23.79 -10.69
CA ARG A 232 6.54 23.09 -10.21
C ARG A 232 6.13 22.02 -11.23
N THR A 233 6.04 20.76 -10.79
CA THR A 233 5.49 19.66 -11.59
C THR A 233 4.08 20.02 -12.07
N PRO A 234 3.82 20.06 -13.38
CA PRO A 234 2.48 20.40 -13.91
C PRO A 234 1.43 19.38 -13.46
N VAL A 235 0.20 19.83 -13.26
CA VAL A 235 -0.93 18.98 -12.83
C VAL A 235 -1.14 17.80 -13.80
N ARG A 236 -0.94 18.02 -15.08
CA ARG A 236 -1.05 16.98 -16.12
C ARG A 236 -0.08 15.81 -15.98
N ASP A 237 1.00 15.98 -15.21
CA ASP A 237 2.05 14.96 -15.08
C ASP A 237 1.82 14.03 -13.86
N TYR A 238 0.95 14.41 -12.92
CA TYR A 238 0.68 13.62 -11.72
C TYR A 238 -0.80 13.28 -11.52
N LEU A 239 -1.73 14.16 -11.88
CA LEU A 239 -3.16 13.94 -11.65
C LEU A 239 -3.72 12.70 -12.40
N PRO A 240 -3.39 12.49 -13.69
CA PRO A 240 -3.87 11.29 -14.40
C PRO A 240 -3.43 9.98 -13.72
N VAL A 241 -2.18 9.93 -13.23
CA VAL A 241 -1.65 8.75 -12.54
C VAL A 241 -2.39 8.52 -11.21
N ALA A 242 -2.68 9.59 -10.46
CA ALA A 242 -3.48 9.48 -9.24
C ALA A 242 -4.93 9.01 -9.53
N LEU A 243 -5.53 9.45 -10.64
CA LEU A 243 -6.86 8.99 -11.05
C LEU A 243 -6.86 7.54 -11.54
N VAL A 244 -5.85 7.12 -12.30
CA VAL A 244 -5.63 5.70 -12.66
C VAL A 244 -5.59 4.85 -11.39
N LYS A 245 -4.84 5.29 -10.38
CA LYS A 245 -4.75 4.58 -9.09
C LYS A 245 -6.10 4.47 -8.39
N LEU A 246 -6.83 5.55 -8.29
CA LEU A 246 -8.04 5.61 -7.45
C LEU A 246 -9.31 5.09 -8.14
N LEU A 247 -9.35 5.10 -9.46
CA LEU A 247 -10.54 4.74 -10.24
C LEU A 247 -10.31 3.49 -11.10
N LEU A 248 -9.27 3.50 -11.94
CA LEU A 248 -9.04 2.39 -12.87
C LEU A 248 -8.57 1.12 -12.16
N HIS A 249 -7.67 1.24 -11.16
CA HIS A 249 -7.17 0.07 -10.45
C HIS A 249 -8.28 -0.70 -9.71
N PRO A 250 -9.12 -0.09 -8.85
CA PRO A 250 -10.22 -0.81 -8.20
C PRO A 250 -11.27 -1.32 -9.21
N LEU A 251 -11.51 -0.57 -10.30
CA LEU A 251 -12.43 -1.02 -11.35
C LEU A 251 -11.91 -2.28 -12.06
N LEU A 252 -10.62 -2.35 -12.38
CA LEU A 252 -9.99 -3.54 -12.97
C LEU A 252 -10.06 -4.74 -12.02
N VAL A 253 -9.75 -4.53 -10.74
CA VAL A 253 -9.87 -5.60 -9.73
C VAL A 253 -11.29 -6.12 -9.68
N LEU A 254 -12.30 -5.24 -9.66
CA LEU A 254 -13.70 -5.62 -9.62
C LEU A 254 -14.12 -6.38 -10.90
N THR A 255 -13.82 -5.84 -12.07
CA THR A 255 -14.24 -6.42 -13.34
C THR A 255 -13.54 -7.75 -13.62
N LEU A 256 -12.23 -7.84 -13.41
CA LEU A 256 -11.49 -9.10 -13.56
C LEU A 256 -11.93 -10.13 -12.51
N GLY A 257 -12.19 -9.72 -11.28
CA GLY A 257 -12.68 -10.62 -10.25
C GLY A 257 -14.08 -11.16 -10.58
N LEU A 258 -14.98 -10.33 -11.09
CA LEU A 258 -16.29 -10.79 -11.59
C LEU A 258 -16.13 -11.76 -12.77
N ALA A 259 -15.27 -11.46 -13.74
CA ALA A 259 -14.99 -12.33 -14.88
C ALA A 259 -14.42 -13.68 -14.44
N VAL A 260 -13.45 -13.70 -13.53
CA VAL A 260 -12.85 -14.94 -13.01
C VAL A 260 -13.87 -15.78 -12.24
N ARG A 261 -14.81 -15.14 -11.52
CA ARG A 261 -15.91 -15.83 -10.86
C ARG A 261 -16.90 -16.46 -11.85
N THR A 262 -17.24 -15.79 -12.94
CA THR A 262 -18.10 -16.37 -13.98
C THR A 262 -17.46 -17.57 -14.68
N LEU A 263 -16.13 -17.65 -14.68
CA LEU A 263 -15.36 -18.80 -15.16
C LEU A 263 -15.23 -19.94 -14.12
N GLY A 264 -15.87 -19.82 -12.95
CA GLY A 264 -15.94 -20.87 -11.94
C GLY A 264 -14.80 -20.86 -10.92
N ALA A 265 -13.98 -19.81 -10.86
CA ALA A 265 -12.91 -19.73 -9.85
C ALA A 265 -13.48 -19.55 -8.43
N PRO A 266 -12.86 -20.15 -7.41
CA PRO A 266 -13.30 -20.05 -6.02
C PRO A 266 -12.91 -18.68 -5.40
N LEU A 267 -13.59 -17.62 -5.83
CA LEU A 267 -13.46 -16.27 -5.31
C LEU A 267 -14.79 -15.81 -4.74
N SER A 268 -14.88 -15.66 -3.42
CA SER A 268 -16.12 -15.21 -2.77
C SER A 268 -16.41 -13.74 -3.08
N SER A 269 -17.70 -13.35 -3.01
CA SER A 269 -18.10 -11.93 -3.15
C SER A 269 -17.42 -11.05 -2.11
N PHE A 270 -17.23 -11.60 -0.91
CA PHE A 270 -16.54 -10.96 0.19
C PHE A 270 -15.04 -10.69 -0.12
N GLN A 271 -14.33 -11.71 -0.58
CA GLN A 271 -12.91 -11.57 -0.97
C GLN A 271 -12.74 -10.54 -2.09
N LEU A 272 -13.63 -10.55 -3.08
CA LEU A 272 -13.61 -9.57 -4.17
C LEU A 272 -13.88 -8.15 -3.67
N MET A 273 -14.84 -7.97 -2.76
CA MET A 273 -15.11 -6.67 -2.13
C MET A 273 -13.86 -6.16 -1.39
N VAL A 274 -13.26 -6.99 -0.52
CA VAL A 274 -12.07 -6.62 0.25
C VAL A 274 -10.91 -6.25 -0.69
N LEU A 275 -10.69 -7.05 -1.74
CA LEU A 275 -9.63 -6.82 -2.70
C LEU A 275 -9.84 -5.52 -3.49
N THR A 276 -11.09 -5.21 -3.86
CA THR A 276 -11.45 -3.96 -4.54
C THR A 276 -11.23 -2.76 -3.63
N LEU A 277 -11.61 -2.86 -2.35
CA LEU A 277 -11.35 -1.80 -1.36
C LEU A 277 -9.85 -1.63 -1.08
N ALA A 278 -9.07 -2.71 -1.06
CA ALA A 278 -7.61 -2.61 -0.97
C ALA A 278 -7.01 -1.87 -2.17
N ALA A 279 -7.50 -2.17 -3.37
CA ALA A 279 -7.10 -1.46 -4.60
C ALA A 279 -7.54 0.01 -4.62
N ALA A 280 -8.63 0.37 -3.93
CA ALA A 280 -9.12 1.76 -3.81
C ALA A 280 -8.33 2.62 -2.80
N LEU A 281 -7.42 2.03 -2.03
CA LEU A 281 -6.51 2.79 -1.17
C LEU A 281 -5.60 3.72 -2.00
N PRO A 282 -5.10 4.83 -1.42
CA PRO A 282 -4.17 5.71 -2.11
C PRO A 282 -2.84 5.01 -2.44
N SER A 283 -2.00 5.68 -3.21
CA SER A 283 -0.66 5.19 -3.53
C SER A 283 0.21 5.00 -2.28
N ALA A 284 1.05 3.97 -2.28
CA ALA A 284 1.94 3.67 -1.17
C ALA A 284 2.97 4.77 -0.92
N SER A 285 3.02 5.30 0.30
CA SER A 285 3.90 6.41 0.67
C SER A 285 5.39 6.06 0.65
N ASN A 286 5.75 4.80 0.86
CA ASN A 286 7.14 4.32 0.82
C ASN A 286 7.76 4.34 -0.58
N VAL A 287 6.97 4.43 -1.66
CA VAL A 287 7.49 4.54 -3.03
C VAL A 287 8.28 5.83 -3.24
N SER A 288 7.96 6.90 -2.51
CA SER A 288 8.75 8.14 -2.54
C SER A 288 10.19 7.91 -2.08
N LEU A 289 10.40 7.11 -1.03
CA LEU A 289 11.75 6.75 -0.55
C LEU A 289 12.51 5.87 -1.57
N LEU A 290 11.79 4.99 -2.26
CA LEU A 290 12.37 4.20 -3.34
C LEU A 290 12.75 5.09 -4.52
N ALA A 291 11.90 6.03 -4.92
CA ALA A 291 12.18 6.97 -5.99
C ALA A 291 13.44 7.80 -5.70
N GLU A 292 13.58 8.31 -4.48
CA GLU A 292 14.77 9.03 -4.03
C GLU A 292 16.03 8.14 -4.10
N ARG A 293 15.96 6.93 -3.57
CA ARG A 293 17.07 5.97 -3.57
C ARG A 293 17.55 5.58 -4.96
N TYR A 294 16.64 5.49 -5.92
CA TYR A 294 16.94 5.11 -7.31
C TYR A 294 17.13 6.33 -8.23
N GLY A 295 17.10 7.54 -7.68
CA GLY A 295 17.30 8.79 -8.43
C GLY A 295 16.21 9.05 -9.47
N ALA A 296 14.96 8.65 -9.19
CA ALA A 296 13.78 9.00 -9.98
C ALA A 296 13.23 10.39 -9.56
N ASP A 297 12.29 10.93 -10.32
CA ASP A 297 11.64 12.20 -10.00
C ASP A 297 10.75 12.08 -8.76
N ASN A 298 11.38 12.20 -7.59
CA ASN A 298 10.70 12.12 -6.30
C ASN A 298 9.65 13.23 -6.12
N GLY A 299 9.85 14.40 -6.73
CA GLY A 299 8.88 15.50 -6.68
C GLY A 299 7.55 15.13 -7.35
N ARG A 300 7.59 14.50 -8.54
CA ARG A 300 6.41 13.96 -9.24
C ARG A 300 5.74 12.86 -8.42
N ILE A 301 6.52 11.88 -7.94
CA ILE A 301 6.02 10.75 -7.15
C ILE A 301 5.34 11.23 -5.88
N ALA A 302 5.95 12.15 -5.13
CA ALA A 302 5.36 12.74 -3.94
C ALA A 302 4.01 13.43 -4.21
N ARG A 303 3.89 14.14 -5.34
CA ARG A 303 2.62 14.79 -5.75
C ARG A 303 1.54 13.77 -6.08
N ILE A 304 1.88 12.67 -6.75
CA ILE A 304 0.93 11.57 -7.02
C ILE A 304 0.44 10.98 -5.70
N ILE A 305 1.34 10.67 -4.78
CA ILE A 305 1.00 10.12 -3.46
C ILE A 305 0.10 11.09 -2.68
N MET A 306 0.48 12.37 -2.60
CA MET A 306 -0.30 13.37 -1.90
C MET A 306 -1.69 13.55 -2.50
N THR A 307 -1.78 13.67 -3.84
CA THR A 307 -3.05 13.85 -4.55
C THR A 307 -3.94 12.63 -4.37
N SER A 308 -3.39 11.42 -4.55
CA SER A 308 -4.16 10.19 -4.33
C SER A 308 -4.62 10.04 -2.88
N THR A 309 -3.81 10.43 -1.89
CA THR A 309 -4.20 10.38 -0.48
C THR A 309 -5.35 11.35 -0.17
N VAL A 310 -5.30 12.58 -0.67
CA VAL A 310 -6.37 13.57 -0.46
C VAL A 310 -7.67 13.13 -1.14
N LEU A 311 -7.58 12.72 -2.41
CA LEU A 311 -8.75 12.29 -3.18
C LEU A 311 -9.33 10.96 -2.68
N SER A 312 -8.51 10.09 -2.09
CA SER A 312 -8.97 8.80 -1.59
C SER A 312 -9.98 8.92 -0.45
N PHE A 313 -9.99 10.02 0.28
CA PHE A 313 -11.05 10.28 1.26
C PHE A 313 -12.45 10.17 0.64
N GLY A 314 -12.64 10.79 -0.53
CA GLY A 314 -13.92 10.74 -1.25
C GLY A 314 -14.10 9.42 -2.00
N THR A 315 -13.09 8.98 -2.78
CA THR A 315 -13.22 7.79 -3.64
C THR A 315 -13.32 6.50 -2.84
N PHE A 316 -12.55 6.36 -1.76
CA PHE A 316 -12.62 5.21 -0.87
C PHE A 316 -13.96 5.17 -0.10
N SER A 317 -14.42 6.32 0.41
CA SER A 317 -15.72 6.41 1.10
C SER A 317 -16.88 6.05 0.17
N LEU A 318 -16.81 6.47 -1.11
CA LEU A 318 -17.77 6.08 -2.14
C LEU A 318 -17.73 4.58 -2.44
N ALA A 319 -16.53 4.00 -2.59
CA ALA A 319 -16.38 2.58 -2.82
C ALA A 319 -16.92 1.75 -1.63
N ALA A 320 -16.59 2.13 -0.41
CA ALA A 320 -17.12 1.50 0.80
C ALA A 320 -18.65 1.59 0.89
N TRP A 321 -19.21 2.73 0.51
CA TRP A 321 -20.66 2.92 0.45
C TRP A 321 -21.31 2.03 -0.63
N PHE A 322 -20.71 1.96 -1.81
CA PHE A 322 -21.19 1.12 -2.91
C PHE A 322 -21.27 -0.37 -2.50
N PHE A 323 -20.31 -0.84 -1.75
CA PHE A 323 -20.30 -2.21 -1.23
C PHE A 323 -21.16 -2.41 0.02
N GLY A 324 -21.87 -1.39 0.49
CA GLY A 324 -22.74 -1.48 1.67
C GLY A 324 -21.98 -1.75 2.96
N VAL A 325 -20.70 -1.38 3.05
CA VAL A 325 -19.91 -1.51 4.26
C VAL A 325 -20.49 -0.58 5.31
N GLN A 326 -21.21 -1.14 6.29
CA GLN A 326 -21.76 -0.40 7.41
C GLN A 326 -21.04 -0.84 8.69
N PRO A 327 -20.41 0.06 9.44
CA PRO A 327 -19.96 -0.25 10.79
C PRO A 327 -21.20 -0.58 11.64
N GLY A 328 -21.18 -1.74 12.30
CA GLY A 328 -22.22 -2.15 13.24
C GLY A 328 -22.30 -1.25 14.45
#